data_26bbbd3003d328edae071573d8939500
#
_entry.id   26bbbd3003d328edae071573d8939500
#
_cell.length_a   1.000
_cell.length_b   1.000
_cell.length_c   1.000
_cell.angle_alpha   90.00
_cell.angle_beta   90.00
_cell.angle_gamma   90.00
#
_symmetry.space_group_name_H-M   'P 1'
#
loop_
_entity.id
_entity.type
_entity.pdbx_description
1 polymer ?
#
loop_
_entity_poly.entity_id
_entity_poly.type
_entity_poly.pdbx_seq_one_letter_code
_entity_poly.pdbx_strand_id
1 'polypeptide(L)'
;MKLRFLLVLLTLIPVSLSAQFAPEGGKPFVVEYYYKAKWGYADEFLQLFKKNHYPLLKKQVEMGRMLKVWMDQPRYHTTEDGRWDYRVTIVFKNSATAIEPFDEESLKKQLYPDQAAYQKEEQRRFAILDGHWDVPIKSVDLQ
;
A
#
# COMPACT_ATOMS: atom_id res chain seq x y z
N MET A 1 -44.36 14.56 58.81
CA MET A 1 -44.22 14.56 57.34
C MET A 1 -42.77 14.27 56.99
N LYS A 2 -42.41 13.05 56.59
CA LYS A 2 -40.99 12.69 56.26
C LYS A 2 -40.84 12.66 54.74
N LEU A 3 -40.10 13.66 54.21
CA LEU A 3 -39.80 13.78 52.78
C LEU A 3 -38.70 12.79 52.44
N ARG A 4 -39.02 11.77 51.63
CA ARG A 4 -38.05 10.78 51.09
C ARG A 4 -37.48 11.33 49.78
N PHE A 5 -36.21 11.75 49.80
CA PHE A 5 -35.47 12.04 48.56
C PHE A 5 -35.11 10.73 47.87
N LEU A 6 -35.68 10.55 46.67
CA LEU A 6 -35.29 9.44 45.74
C LEU A 6 -34.07 9.92 44.93
N LEU A 7 -32.90 9.34 45.24
CA LEU A 7 -31.66 9.61 44.49
C LEU A 7 -31.66 8.72 43.25
N VAL A 8 -31.96 9.33 42.08
CA VAL A 8 -31.83 8.63 40.79
C VAL A 8 -30.36 8.66 40.37
N LEU A 9 -29.70 7.52 40.48
CA LEU A 9 -28.32 7.33 40.03
C LEU A 9 -28.32 7.12 38.51
N LEU A 10 -28.01 8.18 37.74
CA LEU A 10 -27.87 8.13 36.30
C LEU A 10 -26.51 7.47 35.94
N THR A 11 -26.51 6.17 35.64
CA THR A 11 -25.31 5.47 35.17
C THR A 11 -25.04 5.87 33.70
N LEU A 12 -24.04 6.70 33.50
CA LEU A 12 -23.46 6.97 32.16
C LEU A 12 -22.71 5.71 31.71
N ILE A 13 -23.31 4.96 30.79
CA ILE A 13 -22.63 3.88 30.08
C ILE A 13 -21.76 4.51 29.00
N PRO A 14 -20.42 4.36 29.04
CA PRO A 14 -19.59 4.84 27.96
C PRO A 14 -19.86 3.98 26.72
N VAL A 15 -20.53 4.55 25.73
CA VAL A 15 -20.61 3.96 24.39
C VAL A 15 -19.24 4.11 23.75
N SER A 16 -18.43 3.07 23.86
CA SER A 16 -17.17 2.97 23.10
C SER A 16 -17.53 2.83 21.63
N LEU A 17 -17.49 3.94 20.89
CA LEU A 17 -17.60 3.98 19.45
C LEU A 17 -16.26 3.50 18.86
N SER A 18 -15.98 2.21 18.98
CA SER A 18 -14.96 1.55 18.18
C SER A 18 -15.50 1.48 16.77
N ALA A 19 -15.13 2.46 15.93
CA ALA A 19 -15.26 2.30 14.48
C ALA A 19 -14.37 1.12 14.09
N GLN A 20 -14.93 -0.07 14.14
CA GLN A 20 -14.31 -1.28 13.65
C GLN A 20 -14.28 -1.19 12.14
N PHE A 21 -13.11 -0.82 11.58
CA PHE A 21 -12.70 -1.38 10.30
C PHE A 21 -12.52 -2.89 10.54
N ALA A 22 -13.63 -3.63 10.55
CA ALA A 22 -13.56 -5.06 10.48
C ALA A 22 -12.88 -5.40 9.14
N PRO A 23 -11.70 -6.07 9.13
CA PRO A 23 -11.15 -6.54 7.88
C PRO A 23 -12.22 -7.43 7.25
N GLU A 24 -12.64 -7.12 6.03
CA GLU A 24 -13.50 -8.02 5.24
C GLU A 24 -12.71 -9.30 5.03
N GLY A 25 -12.82 -10.23 5.97
CA GLY A 25 -12.04 -11.46 5.98
C GLY A 25 -12.34 -12.27 4.72
N GLY A 26 -11.30 -12.52 3.94
CA GLY A 26 -11.33 -13.50 2.87
C GLY A 26 -11.44 -12.97 1.44
N LYS A 27 -11.76 -11.70 1.20
CA LYS A 27 -11.75 -11.13 -0.16
C LYS A 27 -10.40 -10.55 -0.53
N PRO A 28 -9.92 -10.70 -1.78
CA PRO A 28 -8.73 -10.03 -2.27
C PRO A 28 -8.82 -8.52 -2.07
N PHE A 29 -7.72 -7.92 -1.62
CA PHE A 29 -7.57 -6.48 -1.42
C PHE A 29 -6.62 -5.92 -2.48
N VAL A 30 -7.07 -4.92 -3.23
CA VAL A 30 -6.34 -4.39 -4.37
C VAL A 30 -5.83 -2.98 -4.04
N VAL A 31 -4.55 -2.73 -4.33
CA VAL A 31 -3.94 -1.41 -4.23
C VAL A 31 -3.24 -1.09 -5.55
N GLU A 32 -3.45 0.11 -6.05
CA GLU A 32 -2.73 0.67 -7.18
C GLU A 32 -1.71 1.70 -6.68
N TYR A 33 -0.46 1.54 -7.08
CA TYR A 33 0.69 2.36 -6.74
C TYR A 33 1.11 3.15 -7.96
N TYR A 34 0.95 4.46 -7.93
CA TYR A 34 1.25 5.35 -9.05
C TYR A 34 2.59 6.02 -8.86
N TYR A 35 3.36 6.10 -9.93
CA TYR A 35 4.68 6.72 -9.97
C TYR A 35 4.73 7.75 -11.08
N LYS A 36 5.04 8.99 -10.70
CA LYS A 36 5.32 10.10 -11.61
C LYS A 36 6.81 10.41 -11.51
N ALA A 37 7.56 10.05 -12.54
CA ALA A 37 8.98 10.33 -12.61
C ALA A 37 9.22 11.80 -13.07
N LYS A 38 10.33 12.38 -12.67
CA LYS A 38 10.84 13.63 -13.25
C LYS A 38 11.04 13.43 -14.75
N TRP A 39 10.86 14.51 -15.52
CA TRP A 39 11.06 14.45 -16.96
C TRP A 39 12.43 13.87 -17.34
N GLY A 40 12.42 12.88 -18.23
CA GLY A 40 13.64 12.18 -18.68
C GLY A 40 14.11 11.04 -17.78
N TYR A 41 13.47 10.78 -16.62
CA TYR A 41 13.91 9.76 -15.67
C TYR A 41 13.00 8.52 -15.59
N ALA A 42 11.97 8.43 -16.40
CA ALA A 42 11.03 7.30 -16.36
C ALA A 42 11.73 5.94 -16.60
N ASP A 43 12.60 5.86 -17.59
CA ASP A 43 13.34 4.62 -17.91
C ASP A 43 14.33 4.24 -16.79
N GLU A 44 15.03 5.22 -16.21
CA GLU A 44 15.92 4.96 -15.06
C GLU A 44 15.12 4.45 -13.85
N PHE A 45 13.97 5.06 -13.57
CA PHE A 45 13.06 4.57 -12.53
C PHE A 45 12.66 3.12 -12.77
N LEU A 46 12.24 2.79 -14.00
CA LEU A 46 11.82 1.43 -14.35
C LEU A 46 12.95 0.40 -14.16
N GLN A 47 14.17 0.75 -14.55
CA GLN A 47 15.35 -0.10 -14.37
C GLN A 47 15.62 -0.37 -12.87
N LEU A 48 15.64 0.68 -12.05
CA LEU A 48 15.84 0.57 -10.61
C LEU A 48 14.70 -0.21 -9.94
N PHE A 49 13.46 0.05 -10.34
CA PHE A 49 12.29 -0.71 -9.86
C PHE A 49 12.43 -2.21 -10.16
N LYS A 50 12.75 -2.56 -11.40
CA LYS A 50 12.93 -3.97 -11.80
C LYS A 50 14.09 -4.65 -11.09
N LYS A 51 15.16 -3.91 -10.83
CA LYS A 51 16.35 -4.43 -10.16
C LYS A 51 16.15 -4.63 -8.66
N ASN A 52 15.59 -3.65 -7.98
CA ASN A 52 15.62 -3.56 -6.52
C ASN A 52 14.27 -3.78 -5.84
N HIS A 53 13.15 -3.34 -6.46
CA HIS A 53 11.85 -3.38 -5.82
C HIS A 53 11.02 -4.58 -6.26
N TYR A 54 10.97 -4.87 -7.56
CA TYR A 54 10.18 -5.99 -8.09
C TYR A 54 10.57 -7.36 -7.51
N PRO A 55 11.85 -7.70 -7.26
CA PRO A 55 12.21 -8.97 -6.63
C PRO A 55 11.61 -9.16 -5.23
N LEU A 56 11.45 -8.08 -4.44
CA LEU A 56 10.78 -8.11 -3.15
C LEU A 56 9.29 -8.44 -3.30
N LEU A 57 8.62 -7.81 -4.27
CA LEU A 57 7.21 -8.08 -4.56
C LEU A 57 7.01 -9.52 -5.05
N LYS A 58 7.90 -10.00 -5.93
CA LYS A 58 7.88 -11.37 -6.42
C LYS A 58 8.01 -12.39 -5.29
N LYS A 59 8.89 -12.13 -4.31
CA LYS A 59 9.02 -12.99 -3.12
C LYS A 59 7.74 -13.00 -2.28
N GLN A 60 7.08 -11.88 -2.12
CA GLN A 60 5.81 -11.83 -1.39
C GLN A 60 4.68 -12.57 -2.13
N VAL A 61 4.71 -12.63 -3.48
CA VAL A 61 3.82 -13.49 -4.26
C VAL A 61 4.15 -14.97 -4.02
N GLU A 62 5.43 -15.36 -4.06
CA GLU A 62 5.88 -16.73 -3.78
C GLU A 62 5.50 -17.20 -2.36
N MET A 63 5.50 -16.28 -1.40
CA MET A 63 5.08 -16.53 -0.01
C MET A 63 3.55 -16.54 0.18
N GLY A 64 2.76 -16.24 -0.84
CA GLY A 64 1.30 -16.22 -0.79
C GLY A 64 0.69 -15.01 -0.05
N ARG A 65 1.48 -13.98 0.26
CA ARG A 65 0.99 -12.70 0.80
C ARG A 65 0.27 -11.89 -0.27
N MET A 66 0.83 -11.88 -1.47
CA MET A 66 0.25 -11.27 -2.66
C MET A 66 -0.22 -12.37 -3.61
N LEU A 67 -1.36 -12.19 -4.24
CA LEU A 67 -1.90 -13.11 -5.24
C LEU A 67 -1.38 -12.76 -6.63
N LYS A 68 -1.17 -11.47 -6.90
CA LYS A 68 -0.72 -10.99 -8.21
C LYS A 68 -0.09 -9.60 -8.08
N VAL A 69 0.91 -9.36 -8.92
CA VAL A 69 1.54 -8.06 -9.12
C VAL A 69 1.76 -7.87 -10.62
N TRP A 70 1.43 -6.68 -11.12
CA TRP A 70 1.78 -6.28 -12.49
C TRP A 70 2.00 -4.78 -12.57
N MET A 71 2.59 -4.32 -13.66
CA MET A 71 2.83 -2.91 -13.93
C MET A 71 2.23 -2.53 -15.27
N ASP A 72 1.59 -1.38 -15.30
CA ASP A 72 1.07 -0.74 -16.50
C ASP A 72 1.81 0.58 -16.77
N GLN A 73 1.81 0.98 -18.03
CA GLN A 73 2.29 2.26 -18.50
C GLN A 73 1.20 2.89 -19.38
N PRO A 74 0.96 4.21 -19.29
CA PRO A 74 0.02 4.88 -20.19
C PRO A 74 0.41 4.70 -21.65
N ARG A 75 -0.55 4.39 -22.50
CA ARG A 75 -0.30 4.34 -23.94
C ARG A 75 -0.20 5.74 -24.56
N TYR A 76 -0.89 6.70 -23.99
CA TYR A 76 -0.93 8.10 -24.42
C TYR A 76 -0.57 9.00 -23.24
N HIS A 77 0.03 10.16 -23.54
CA HIS A 77 0.28 11.18 -22.54
C HIS A 77 -1.02 11.90 -22.15
N THR A 78 -1.05 12.43 -20.95
CA THR A 78 -2.13 13.26 -20.42
C THR A 78 -1.58 14.62 -19.99
N THR A 79 -2.41 15.45 -19.36
CA THR A 79 -1.97 16.72 -18.79
C THR A 79 -0.93 16.49 -17.68
N GLU A 80 -0.09 17.50 -17.43
CA GLU A 80 0.95 17.39 -16.38
C GLU A 80 0.37 17.07 -15.02
N ASP A 81 -0.78 17.65 -14.67
CA ASP A 81 -1.44 17.41 -13.37
C ASP A 81 -1.96 15.98 -13.21
N GLY A 82 -2.40 15.36 -14.30
CA GLY A 82 -2.91 13.99 -14.31
C GLY A 82 -1.87 12.94 -14.74
N ARG A 83 -0.61 13.35 -15.01
CA ARG A 83 0.43 12.46 -15.50
C ARG A 83 0.91 11.48 -14.45
N TRP A 84 1.03 10.25 -14.86
CA TRP A 84 1.81 9.20 -14.20
C TRP A 84 2.56 8.41 -15.26
N ASP A 85 3.70 7.83 -14.93
CA ASP A 85 4.53 7.09 -15.87
C ASP A 85 4.34 5.58 -15.70
N TYR A 86 4.19 5.13 -14.46
CA TYR A 86 3.95 3.71 -14.15
C TYR A 86 2.89 3.57 -13.08
N ARG A 87 2.08 2.50 -13.20
CA ARG A 87 1.14 2.04 -12.18
C ARG A 87 1.45 0.58 -11.87
N VAL A 88 1.72 0.28 -10.62
CA VAL A 88 1.83 -1.09 -10.14
C VAL A 88 0.54 -1.46 -9.44
N THR A 89 -0.09 -2.54 -9.85
CA THR A 89 -1.25 -3.07 -9.16
C THR A 89 -0.85 -4.31 -8.38
N ILE A 90 -1.17 -4.31 -7.08
CA ILE A 90 -0.93 -5.42 -6.17
C ILE A 90 -2.27 -5.94 -5.67
N VAL A 91 -2.47 -7.23 -5.81
CA VAL A 91 -3.62 -7.95 -5.24
C VAL A 91 -3.13 -8.72 -4.03
N PHE A 92 -3.45 -8.26 -2.85
CA PHE A 92 -3.18 -8.97 -1.59
C PHE A 92 -4.23 -10.06 -1.34
N LYS A 93 -3.86 -11.07 -0.57
CA LYS A 93 -4.78 -12.13 -0.17
C LYS A 93 -6.05 -11.60 0.50
N ASN A 94 -5.89 -10.58 1.33
CA ASN A 94 -6.98 -9.83 1.98
C ASN A 94 -6.42 -8.50 2.54
N SER A 95 -7.29 -7.65 3.08
CA SER A 95 -6.90 -6.37 3.67
C SER A 95 -6.00 -6.51 4.90
N ALA A 96 -6.20 -7.54 5.73
CA ALA A 96 -5.35 -7.79 6.88
C ALA A 96 -3.90 -8.05 6.46
N THR A 97 -3.70 -8.91 5.45
CA THR A 97 -2.37 -9.21 4.90
C THR A 97 -1.68 -7.98 4.29
N ALA A 98 -2.45 -7.02 3.75
CA ALA A 98 -1.90 -5.78 3.22
C ALA A 98 -1.35 -4.84 4.33
N ILE A 99 -1.96 -4.89 5.52
CA ILE A 99 -1.70 -3.95 6.62
C ILE A 99 -0.77 -4.56 7.69
N GLU A 100 -0.82 -5.89 7.87
CA GLU A 100 -0.02 -6.56 8.91
C GLU A 100 1.48 -6.33 8.72
N PRO A 101 2.23 -6.16 9.82
CA PRO A 101 3.68 -6.06 9.78
C PRO A 101 4.30 -7.25 9.04
N PHE A 102 5.26 -6.95 8.17
CA PHE A 102 6.04 -7.94 7.43
C PHE A 102 7.52 -7.63 7.56
N ASP A 103 8.33 -8.64 7.86
CA ASP A 103 9.79 -8.46 7.97
C ASP A 103 10.45 -8.37 6.58
N GLU A 104 10.25 -7.21 5.95
CA GLU A 104 10.86 -6.90 4.67
C GLU A 104 12.37 -6.69 4.76
N GLU A 105 12.88 -6.27 5.94
CA GLU A 105 14.30 -6.02 6.13
C GLU A 105 15.14 -7.30 6.05
N SER A 106 14.67 -8.40 6.64
CA SER A 106 15.33 -9.70 6.48
C SER A 106 15.33 -10.17 5.03
N LEU A 107 14.23 -9.94 4.32
CA LEU A 107 14.13 -10.27 2.90
C LEU A 107 15.09 -9.42 2.05
N LYS A 108 15.19 -8.12 2.30
CA LYS A 108 16.15 -7.22 1.63
C LYS A 108 17.59 -7.68 1.83
N LYS A 109 17.97 -8.03 3.06
CA LYS A 109 19.32 -8.54 3.36
C LYS A 109 19.62 -9.84 2.62
N GLN A 110 18.64 -10.70 2.48
CA GLN A 110 18.77 -11.97 1.75
C GLN A 110 18.95 -11.76 0.25
N LEU A 111 18.17 -10.86 -0.35
CA LEU A 111 18.19 -10.62 -1.81
C LEU A 111 19.35 -9.71 -2.25
N TYR A 112 19.81 -8.81 -1.38
CA TYR A 112 20.81 -7.80 -1.69
C TYR A 112 21.95 -7.84 -0.67
N PRO A 113 22.96 -8.71 -0.85
CA PRO A 113 24.11 -8.81 0.08
C PRO A 113 24.86 -7.49 0.24
N ASP A 114 25.03 -6.71 -0.84
CA ASP A 114 25.57 -5.35 -0.78
C ASP A 114 24.45 -4.35 -0.42
N GLN A 115 24.23 -4.22 0.88
CA GLN A 115 23.21 -3.32 1.42
C GLN A 115 23.50 -1.84 1.13
N ALA A 116 24.76 -1.44 1.03
CA ALA A 116 25.14 -0.05 0.74
C ALA A 116 24.79 0.33 -0.70
N ALA A 117 25.09 -0.53 -1.66
CA ALA A 117 24.69 -0.35 -3.05
C ALA A 117 23.17 -0.34 -3.20
N TYR A 118 22.48 -1.30 -2.56
CA TYR A 118 21.02 -1.38 -2.57
C TYR A 118 20.38 -0.08 -2.04
N GLN A 119 20.79 0.40 -0.87
CA GLN A 119 20.22 1.61 -0.26
C GLN A 119 20.47 2.85 -1.13
N LYS A 120 21.66 2.98 -1.73
CA LYS A 120 21.98 4.09 -2.64
C LYS A 120 21.06 4.08 -3.87
N GLU A 121 20.80 2.93 -4.45
CA GLU A 121 19.93 2.78 -5.63
C GLU A 121 18.46 3.02 -5.26
N GLU A 122 17.98 2.54 -4.12
CA GLU A 122 16.62 2.83 -3.64
C GLU A 122 16.44 4.32 -3.35
N GLN A 123 17.42 4.97 -2.72
CA GLN A 123 17.41 6.42 -2.54
C GLN A 123 17.36 7.15 -3.90
N ARG A 124 18.13 6.69 -4.88
CA ARG A 124 18.11 7.25 -6.24
C ARG A 124 16.74 7.06 -6.88
N ARG A 125 16.13 5.87 -6.76
CA ARG A 125 14.80 5.56 -7.31
C ARG A 125 13.73 6.53 -6.80
N PHE A 126 13.74 6.88 -5.50
CA PHE A 126 12.83 7.87 -4.95
C PHE A 126 13.21 9.31 -5.33
N ALA A 127 14.49 9.65 -5.39
CA ALA A 127 14.94 11.00 -5.71
C ALA A 127 14.56 11.46 -7.13
N ILE A 128 14.33 10.54 -8.05
CA ILE A 128 13.92 10.83 -9.44
C ILE A 128 12.40 10.83 -9.63
N LEU A 129 11.61 10.71 -8.56
CA LEU A 129 10.16 10.88 -8.61
C LEU A 129 9.76 12.33 -8.35
N ASP A 130 8.74 12.79 -9.05
CA ASP A 130 7.96 14.00 -8.75
C ASP A 130 6.76 13.68 -7.86
N GLY A 131 6.24 12.47 -7.95
CA GLY A 131 5.10 12.02 -7.16
C GLY A 131 4.99 10.50 -7.06
N HIS A 132 4.45 10.06 -5.95
CA HIS A 132 4.09 8.67 -5.68
C HIS A 132 2.89 8.65 -4.75
N TRP A 133 1.87 7.88 -5.10
CA TRP A 133 0.66 7.74 -4.28
C TRP A 133 0.04 6.37 -4.45
N ASP A 134 -0.65 5.92 -3.40
CA ASP A 134 -1.25 4.62 -3.28
C ASP A 134 -2.77 4.74 -3.19
N VAL A 135 -3.49 3.97 -4.00
CA VAL A 135 -4.96 4.03 -4.08
C VAL A 135 -5.53 2.64 -3.85
N PRO A 136 -6.12 2.37 -2.67
CA PRO A 136 -6.91 1.17 -2.47
C PRO A 136 -8.13 1.17 -3.39
N ILE A 137 -8.35 0.06 -4.08
CA ILE A 137 -9.42 -0.10 -5.08
C ILE A 137 -10.49 -1.03 -4.54
N LYS A 138 -11.76 -0.60 -4.67
CA LYS A 138 -12.94 -1.42 -4.42
C LYS A 138 -13.74 -1.56 -5.71
N SER A 139 -14.02 -2.80 -6.09
CA SER A 139 -14.96 -3.05 -7.20
C SER A 139 -16.38 -2.67 -6.79
N VAL A 140 -17.10 -2.02 -7.69
CA VAL A 140 -18.51 -1.68 -7.55
C VAL A 140 -19.30 -2.57 -8.51
N ASP A 141 -20.32 -3.27 -7.99
CA ASP A 141 -21.28 -3.99 -8.81
C ASP A 141 -22.20 -2.97 -9.48
N LEU A 142 -22.34 -3.08 -10.81
CA LEU A 142 -23.21 -2.20 -11.62
C LEU A 142 -24.53 -2.88 -12.04
N GLN A 143 -24.79 -4.09 -11.53
CA GLN A 143 -26.02 -4.83 -11.79
C GLN A 143 -27.06 -4.60 -10.71
#